data_b919c42bb611fb4436987c9538643ff6
#
_entry.id   b919c42bb611fb4436987c9538643ff6
#
_cell.length_a   1.000
_cell.length_b   1.000
_cell.length_c   1.000
_cell.angle_alpha   90.00
_cell.angle_beta   90.00
_cell.angle_gamma   90.00
#
_symmetry.space_group_name_H-M   'P 1'
#
loop_
_entity.id
_entity.type
_entity.pdbx_description
1 polymer ?
#
loop_
_entity_poly.entity_id
_entity_poly.type
_entity_poly.pdbx_seq_one_letter_code
_entity_poly.pdbx_strand_id
1 'polypeptide(L)'
;MTPDLDHRLDLAEQLHCLLREHPEGLSEYQLIQLLKARHSMHIPHRELADKLVLFRTHFLLFNALYHLRDHLWAEREAHLEISPLSLRLHPYVDGTQALGQGDPLRDYYLDLRHLGQTSEADVERLLQSFWTRMQGSEEKAAALALFELEGAVNYPAIKLRYRQLVSQHHPDRGGSTARLQSINKAMEILQRYYSRP
;
A
#
# COMPACT_ATOMS: atom_id res chain seq x y z
N MET A 1 -10.95 19.72 23.72
CA MET A 1 -9.52 19.51 24.04
C MET A 1 -9.37 18.00 24.24
N THR A 2 -8.84 17.31 23.27
CA THR A 2 -8.56 15.86 23.37
C THR A 2 -7.49 15.67 24.44
N PRO A 3 -7.63 14.72 25.38
CA PRO A 3 -6.61 14.49 26.39
C PRO A 3 -5.31 13.99 25.76
N ASP A 4 -4.19 14.38 26.35
CA ASP A 4 -2.87 13.83 25.98
C ASP A 4 -2.86 12.31 26.18
N LEU A 5 -2.10 11.61 25.31
CA LEU A 5 -1.89 10.17 25.50
C LEU A 5 -1.07 9.93 26.77
N ASP A 6 -1.43 8.87 27.49
CA ASP A 6 -0.66 8.48 28.67
C ASP A 6 0.76 8.10 28.23
N HIS A 7 1.76 8.85 28.73
CA HIS A 7 3.17 8.63 28.44
C HIS A 7 3.74 7.31 29.01
N ARG A 8 2.97 6.62 29.86
CA ARG A 8 3.34 5.29 30.38
C ARG A 8 3.00 4.17 29.42
N LEU A 9 2.09 4.43 28.47
CA LEU A 9 1.70 3.46 27.46
C LEU A 9 2.80 3.36 26.38
N ASP A 10 3.06 2.14 25.94
CA ASP A 10 3.90 1.94 24.77
C ASP A 10 3.19 2.38 23.48
N LEU A 11 3.91 2.36 22.36
CA LEU A 11 3.35 2.81 21.09
C LEU A 11 2.16 1.94 20.64
N ALA A 12 2.21 0.63 20.87
CA ALA A 12 1.13 -0.27 20.47
C ALA A 12 -0.17 0.01 21.24
N GLU A 13 -0.04 0.26 22.56
CA GLU A 13 -1.17 0.62 23.42
C GLU A 13 -1.77 1.97 23.02
N GLN A 14 -0.91 2.98 22.72
CA GLN A 14 -1.38 4.28 22.23
C GLN A 14 -2.13 4.15 20.91
N LEU A 15 -1.63 3.32 19.97
CA LEU A 15 -2.29 3.03 18.71
C LEU A 15 -3.63 2.32 18.91
N HIS A 16 -3.70 1.37 19.85
CA HIS A 16 -4.95 0.70 20.19
C HIS A 16 -6.01 1.68 20.68
N CYS A 17 -5.65 2.60 21.59
CA CYS A 17 -6.56 3.65 22.04
C CYS A 17 -7.07 4.51 20.88
N LEU A 18 -6.18 4.98 20.00
CA LEU A 18 -6.57 5.80 18.85
C LEU A 18 -7.48 5.07 17.88
N LEU A 19 -7.18 3.81 17.57
CA LEU A 19 -8.00 3.01 16.65
C LEU A 19 -9.38 2.67 17.23
N ARG A 20 -9.51 2.53 18.55
CA ARG A 20 -10.81 2.36 19.21
C ARG A 20 -11.66 3.62 19.17
N GLU A 21 -11.05 4.80 19.22
CA GLU A 21 -11.75 6.08 19.10
C GLU A 21 -12.22 6.35 17.64
N HIS A 22 -11.64 5.65 16.65
CA HIS A 22 -11.88 5.82 15.21
C HIS A 22 -12.33 4.52 14.54
N PRO A 23 -13.56 4.05 14.79
CA PRO A 23 -14.04 2.79 14.23
C PRO A 23 -14.17 2.78 12.70
N GLU A 24 -14.18 3.96 12.06
CA GLU A 24 -14.13 4.14 10.61
C GLU A 24 -12.77 3.75 10.00
N GLY A 25 -11.75 3.67 10.85
CA GLY A 25 -10.36 3.45 10.43
C GLY A 25 -9.59 4.75 10.23
N LEU A 26 -8.27 4.65 10.26
CA LEU A 26 -7.33 5.77 10.09
C LEU A 26 -6.27 5.40 9.05
N SER A 27 -5.84 6.38 8.28
CA SER A 27 -4.61 6.25 7.49
C SER A 27 -3.37 6.38 8.37
N GLU A 28 -2.23 5.88 7.89
CA GLU A 28 -0.93 6.09 8.55
C GLU A 28 -0.68 7.56 8.88
N TYR A 29 -0.92 8.44 7.91
CA TYR A 29 -0.73 9.87 8.08
C TYR A 29 -1.60 10.44 9.22
N GLN A 30 -2.88 10.06 9.27
CA GLN A 30 -3.79 10.49 10.34
C GLN A 30 -3.33 9.98 11.72
N LEU A 31 -2.87 8.73 11.82
CA LEU A 31 -2.32 8.20 13.07
C LEU A 31 -1.09 8.99 13.52
N ILE A 32 -0.15 9.27 12.63
CA ILE A 32 1.04 10.08 12.94
C ILE A 32 0.63 11.48 13.41
N GLN A 33 -0.33 12.13 12.76
CA GLN A 33 -0.81 13.45 13.17
C GLN A 33 -1.50 13.41 14.54
N LEU A 34 -2.31 12.39 14.82
CA LEU A 34 -2.96 12.24 16.13
C LEU A 34 -1.93 11.96 17.24
N LEU A 35 -0.93 11.11 17.00
CA LEU A 35 0.15 10.86 17.94
C LEU A 35 0.94 12.13 18.25
N LYS A 36 1.25 12.95 17.22
CA LYS A 36 1.91 14.25 17.40
C LYS A 36 1.03 15.23 18.17
N ALA A 37 -0.25 15.35 17.82
CA ALA A 37 -1.19 16.26 18.46
C ALA A 37 -1.44 15.92 19.93
N ARG A 38 -1.28 14.65 20.30
CA ARG A 38 -1.40 14.15 21.68
C ARG A 38 -0.04 13.95 22.38
N HIS A 39 1.01 14.59 21.89
CA HIS A 39 2.35 14.62 22.46
C HIS A 39 2.96 13.23 22.75
N SER A 40 2.72 12.25 21.88
CA SER A 40 3.36 10.94 21.99
C SER A 40 4.88 11.08 21.92
N MET A 41 5.59 10.49 22.89
CA MET A 41 7.06 10.48 22.94
C MET A 41 7.69 9.53 21.91
N HIS A 42 6.90 8.63 21.32
CA HIS A 42 7.38 7.63 20.37
C HIS A 42 7.52 8.17 18.93
N ILE A 43 6.94 9.34 18.65
CA ILE A 43 6.97 9.95 17.31
C ILE A 43 7.81 11.22 17.36
N PRO A 44 8.83 11.37 16.49
CA PRO A 44 9.63 12.58 16.46
C PRO A 44 8.79 13.81 16.09
N HIS A 45 8.92 14.88 16.89
CA HIS A 45 8.26 16.16 16.63
C HIS A 45 8.86 16.93 15.44
N ARG A 46 10.03 16.50 14.92
CA ARG A 46 10.68 17.08 13.75
C ARG A 46 9.82 16.90 12.49
N GLU A 47 9.96 17.80 11.55
CA GLU A 47 9.34 17.66 10.24
C GLU A 47 9.78 16.34 9.59
N LEU A 48 8.83 15.59 9.03
CA LEU A 48 9.08 14.34 8.30
C LEU A 48 9.68 14.62 6.90
N ALA A 49 10.34 15.77 6.73
CA ALA A 49 11.02 16.14 5.50
C ALA A 49 12.29 15.30 5.25
N ASP A 50 12.90 14.78 6.33
CA ASP A 50 14.03 13.85 6.25
C ASP A 50 13.51 12.45 5.91
N LYS A 51 13.95 11.93 4.76
CA LYS A 51 13.54 10.62 4.25
C LYS A 51 13.85 9.47 5.21
N LEU A 52 14.98 9.55 5.92
CA LEU A 52 15.38 8.52 6.88
C LEU A 52 14.51 8.60 8.16
N VAL A 53 14.19 9.80 8.61
CA VAL A 53 13.26 10.00 9.74
C VAL A 53 11.88 9.51 9.39
N LEU A 54 11.40 9.82 8.19
CA LEU A 54 10.11 9.33 7.67
C LEU A 54 10.09 7.79 7.63
N PHE A 55 11.11 7.17 7.05
CA PHE A 55 11.23 5.71 6.98
C PHE A 55 11.22 5.08 8.37
N ARG A 56 12.02 5.60 9.30
CA ARG A 56 12.10 5.07 10.67
C ARG A 56 10.78 5.22 11.41
N THR A 57 10.11 6.35 11.26
CA THR A 57 8.79 6.58 11.86
C THR A 57 7.77 5.60 11.30
N HIS A 58 7.71 5.45 9.99
CA HIS A 58 6.88 4.45 9.30
C HIS A 58 7.18 3.03 9.81
N PHE A 59 8.45 2.63 9.83
CA PHE A 59 8.84 1.28 10.26
C PHE A 59 8.43 1.00 11.71
N LEU A 60 8.71 1.92 12.65
CA LEU A 60 8.34 1.74 14.05
C LEU A 60 6.82 1.71 14.25
N LEU A 61 6.09 2.52 13.50
CA LEU A 61 4.62 2.52 13.53
C LEU A 61 4.08 1.16 13.10
N PHE A 62 4.54 0.63 11.96
CA PHE A 62 4.09 -0.68 11.45
C PHE A 62 4.58 -1.83 12.34
N ASN A 63 5.79 -1.77 12.88
CA ASN A 63 6.25 -2.73 13.88
C ASN A 63 5.28 -2.81 15.06
N ALA A 64 4.89 -1.65 15.63
CA ALA A 64 3.94 -1.61 16.74
C ALA A 64 2.54 -2.08 16.36
N LEU A 65 2.05 -1.76 15.13
CA LEU A 65 0.77 -2.24 14.61
C LEU A 65 0.75 -3.77 14.44
N TYR A 66 1.83 -4.37 13.94
CA TYR A 66 1.92 -5.83 13.81
C TYR A 66 1.99 -6.53 15.18
N HIS A 67 2.72 -5.95 16.15
CA HIS A 67 2.71 -6.45 17.53
C HIS A 67 1.32 -6.34 18.16
N LEU A 68 0.64 -5.21 17.97
CA LEU A 68 -0.73 -5.01 18.44
C LEU A 68 -1.68 -6.02 17.82
N ARG A 69 -1.60 -6.26 16.49
CA ARG A 69 -2.42 -7.26 15.80
C ARG A 69 -2.24 -8.65 16.39
N ASP A 70 -1.00 -9.06 16.59
CA ASP A 70 -0.70 -10.37 17.14
C ASP A 70 -1.21 -10.52 18.57
N HIS A 71 -1.10 -9.47 19.38
CA HIS A 71 -1.64 -9.43 20.75
C HIS A 71 -3.17 -9.54 20.76
N LEU A 72 -3.85 -8.73 19.95
CA LEU A 72 -5.32 -8.77 19.85
C LEU A 72 -5.83 -10.13 19.37
N TRP A 73 -5.09 -10.82 18.51
CA TRP A 73 -5.42 -12.18 18.09
C TRP A 73 -5.21 -13.20 19.21
N ALA A 74 -4.13 -13.08 19.98
CA ALA A 74 -3.85 -13.97 21.10
C ALA A 74 -4.92 -13.88 22.18
N GLU A 75 -5.38 -12.67 22.48
CA GLU A 75 -6.44 -12.39 23.45
C GLU A 75 -7.86 -12.58 22.90
N ARG A 76 -8.01 -12.86 21.58
CA ARG A 76 -9.31 -12.95 20.89
C ARG A 76 -10.19 -11.71 21.07
N GLU A 77 -9.57 -10.55 21.17
CA GLU A 77 -10.26 -9.27 21.43
C GLU A 77 -10.78 -8.65 20.12
N ALA A 78 -9.91 -8.55 19.12
CA ALA A 78 -10.22 -7.88 17.86
C ALA A 78 -9.34 -8.40 16.73
N HIS A 79 -9.68 -8.02 15.50
CA HIS A 79 -8.84 -8.16 14.30
C HIS A 79 -8.41 -6.77 13.83
N LEU A 80 -7.11 -6.52 13.80
CA LEU A 80 -6.55 -5.31 13.21
C LEU A 80 -6.25 -5.54 11.73
N GLU A 81 -7.04 -4.90 10.87
CA GLU A 81 -6.76 -4.79 9.44
C GLU A 81 -5.67 -3.77 9.21
N ILE A 82 -4.58 -4.21 8.57
CA ILE A 82 -3.45 -3.38 8.17
C ILE A 82 -3.42 -3.34 6.65
N SER A 83 -3.89 -2.24 6.06
CA SER A 83 -3.86 -1.99 4.62
C SER A 83 -3.09 -0.71 4.30
N PRO A 84 -2.63 -0.50 3.05
CA PRO A 84 -1.88 0.70 2.66
C PRO A 84 -2.64 2.01 2.88
N LEU A 85 -3.97 1.98 2.87
CA LEU A 85 -4.81 3.17 2.93
C LEU A 85 -5.62 3.29 4.23
N SER A 86 -5.78 2.19 4.99
CA SER A 86 -6.63 2.15 6.17
C SER A 86 -6.13 1.14 7.19
N LEU A 87 -6.09 1.57 8.42
CA LEU A 87 -5.79 0.79 9.62
C LEU A 87 -7.07 0.78 10.45
N ARG A 88 -7.66 -0.40 10.66
CA ARG A 88 -9.00 -0.50 11.25
C ARG A 88 -9.14 -1.70 12.17
N LEU A 89 -9.83 -1.50 13.29
CA LEU A 89 -10.23 -2.58 14.19
C LEU A 89 -11.58 -3.17 13.74
N HIS A 90 -11.60 -4.49 13.66
CA HIS A 90 -12.80 -5.28 13.42
C HIS A 90 -13.08 -6.20 14.61
N PRO A 91 -14.33 -6.61 14.85
CA PRO A 91 -14.64 -7.66 15.82
C PRO A 91 -13.82 -8.92 15.52
N TYR A 92 -13.38 -9.60 16.58
CA TYR A 92 -12.70 -10.88 16.43
C TYR A 92 -13.64 -11.93 15.81
N VAL A 93 -13.11 -12.66 14.83
CA VAL A 93 -13.79 -13.82 14.24
C VAL A 93 -12.82 -14.99 14.24
N ASP A 94 -13.25 -16.16 14.73
CA ASP A 94 -12.41 -17.34 14.74
C ASP A 94 -11.92 -17.70 13.34
N GLY A 95 -10.62 -18.00 13.22
CA GLY A 95 -9.98 -18.32 11.94
C GLY A 95 -9.39 -17.12 11.20
N THR A 96 -9.62 -15.88 11.62
CA THR A 96 -9.03 -14.68 11.00
C THR A 96 -7.50 -14.69 11.08
N GLN A 97 -6.95 -15.29 12.13
CA GLN A 97 -5.50 -15.45 12.30
C GLN A 97 -4.85 -16.25 11.18
N ALA A 98 -5.57 -17.23 10.60
CA ALA A 98 -5.07 -18.03 9.49
C ALA A 98 -4.79 -17.19 8.22
N LEU A 99 -5.53 -16.09 8.03
CA LEU A 99 -5.31 -15.16 6.92
C LEU A 99 -4.01 -14.34 7.06
N GLY A 100 -3.50 -14.20 8.28
CA GLY A 100 -2.23 -13.51 8.55
C GLY A 100 -1.01 -14.43 8.53
N GLN A 101 -1.19 -15.75 8.44
CA GLN A 101 -0.09 -16.70 8.30
C GLN A 101 0.49 -16.59 6.89
N GLY A 102 1.77 -16.20 6.80
CA GLY A 102 2.45 -16.00 5.52
C GLY A 102 2.38 -14.55 5.00
N ASP A 103 2.07 -13.58 5.86
CA ASP A 103 2.16 -12.15 5.54
C ASP A 103 3.65 -11.71 5.52
N PRO A 104 4.27 -11.51 4.33
CA PRO A 104 5.68 -11.16 4.23
C PRO A 104 5.98 -9.78 4.83
N LEU A 105 4.98 -8.88 4.89
CA LEU A 105 5.12 -7.56 5.48
C LEU A 105 5.21 -7.65 7.00
N ARG A 106 4.47 -8.57 7.61
CA ARG A 106 4.59 -8.85 9.05
C ARG A 106 6.02 -9.23 9.42
N ASP A 107 6.58 -10.22 8.75
CA ASP A 107 7.94 -10.70 9.04
C ASP A 107 8.98 -9.60 8.82
N TYR A 108 8.79 -8.77 7.80
CA TYR A 108 9.65 -7.62 7.53
C TYR A 108 9.61 -6.59 8.66
N TYR A 109 8.43 -6.16 9.11
CA TYR A 109 8.31 -5.11 10.13
C TYR A 109 8.63 -5.62 11.55
N LEU A 110 8.47 -6.90 11.85
CA LEU A 110 8.87 -7.46 13.14
C LEU A 110 10.39 -7.63 13.29
N ASP A 111 11.15 -7.63 12.19
CA ASP A 111 12.60 -7.71 12.23
C ASP A 111 13.25 -6.32 12.35
N LEU A 112 13.52 -5.88 13.58
CA LEU A 112 14.15 -4.59 13.88
C LEU A 112 15.56 -4.41 13.27
N ARG A 113 16.20 -5.49 12.74
CA ARG A 113 17.49 -5.36 12.05
C ARG A 113 17.37 -4.47 10.83
N HIS A 114 16.23 -4.50 10.14
CA HIS A 114 15.96 -3.63 9.00
C HIS A 114 16.00 -2.14 9.38
N LEU A 115 15.53 -1.77 10.58
CA LEU A 115 15.60 -0.38 11.06
C LEU A 115 17.03 0.12 11.24
N GLY A 116 17.92 -0.72 11.80
CA GLY A 116 19.30 -0.36 12.08
C GLY A 116 20.23 -0.41 10.85
N GLN A 117 19.93 -1.26 9.89
CA GLN A 117 20.76 -1.50 8.69
C GLN A 117 20.40 -0.60 7.52
N THR A 118 19.22 0.02 7.53
CA THR A 118 18.75 0.85 6.42
C THR A 118 19.41 2.22 6.46
N SER A 119 20.22 2.51 5.44
CA SER A 119 20.83 3.83 5.21
C SER A 119 19.89 4.75 4.42
N GLU A 120 20.24 6.04 4.34
CA GLU A 120 19.53 7.02 3.51
C GLU A 120 19.50 6.61 2.03
N ALA A 121 20.62 6.04 1.53
CA ALA A 121 20.72 5.53 0.16
C ALA A 121 19.79 4.33 -0.08
N ASP A 122 19.54 3.50 0.95
CA ASP A 122 18.60 2.39 0.87
C ASP A 122 17.17 2.88 0.83
N VAL A 123 16.84 3.90 1.65
CA VAL A 123 15.52 4.56 1.62
C VAL A 123 15.26 5.18 0.25
N GLU A 124 16.24 5.86 -0.35
CA GLU A 124 16.12 6.41 -1.70
C GLU A 124 15.82 5.33 -2.73
N ARG A 125 16.54 4.21 -2.69
CA ARG A 125 16.30 3.06 -3.58
C ARG A 125 14.91 2.46 -3.41
N LEU A 126 14.44 2.32 -2.16
CA LEU A 126 13.09 1.84 -1.85
C LEU A 126 12.02 2.78 -2.42
N LEU A 127 12.17 4.08 -2.24
CA LEU A 127 11.25 5.08 -2.80
C LEU A 127 11.25 5.05 -4.33
N GLN A 128 12.42 5.00 -4.97
CA GLN A 128 12.53 4.88 -6.42
C GLN A 128 11.84 3.62 -6.94
N SER A 129 12.05 2.48 -6.28
CA SER A 129 11.40 1.21 -6.67
C SER A 129 9.89 1.24 -6.47
N PHE A 130 9.40 1.95 -5.44
CA PHE A 130 7.99 2.17 -5.20
C PHE A 130 7.37 3.03 -6.30
N TRP A 131 7.98 4.18 -6.62
CA TRP A 131 7.50 5.07 -7.69
C TRP A 131 7.49 4.37 -9.05
N THR A 132 8.53 3.60 -9.37
CA THR A 132 8.60 2.83 -10.62
C THR A 132 7.46 1.81 -10.70
N ARG A 133 7.16 1.11 -9.58
CA ARG A 133 6.04 0.15 -9.54
C ARG A 133 4.68 0.83 -9.63
N MET A 134 4.52 1.97 -8.95
CA MET A 134 3.27 2.72 -8.96
C MET A 134 2.98 3.28 -10.36
N GLN A 135 3.96 3.90 -11.01
CA GLN A 135 3.82 4.36 -12.41
C GLN A 135 3.50 3.20 -13.35
N GLY A 136 4.19 2.06 -13.20
CA GLY A 136 3.89 0.87 -13.98
C GLY A 136 2.48 0.34 -13.78
N SER A 137 1.95 0.41 -12.55
CA SER A 137 0.57 0.02 -12.24
C SER A 137 -0.45 0.95 -12.89
N GLU A 138 -0.21 2.26 -12.85
CA GLU A 138 -1.07 3.27 -13.49
C GLU A 138 -1.06 3.14 -15.02
N GLU A 139 0.14 2.97 -15.62
CA GLU A 139 0.26 2.73 -17.07
C GLU A 139 -0.49 1.47 -17.51
N LYS A 140 -0.37 0.38 -16.74
CA LYS A 140 -1.09 -0.87 -16.99
C LYS A 140 -2.60 -0.67 -16.91
N ALA A 141 -3.10 0.00 -15.85
CA ALA A 141 -4.52 0.26 -15.67
C ALA A 141 -5.08 1.13 -16.81
N ALA A 142 -4.38 2.19 -17.20
CA ALA A 142 -4.75 3.04 -18.33
C ALA A 142 -4.77 2.28 -19.67
N ALA A 143 -3.81 1.38 -19.87
CA ALA A 143 -3.77 0.55 -21.08
C ALA A 143 -4.90 -0.48 -21.13
N LEU A 144 -5.28 -1.09 -20.00
CA LEU A 144 -6.45 -1.98 -19.91
C LEU A 144 -7.75 -1.21 -20.15
N ALA A 145 -7.90 -0.02 -19.58
CA ALA A 145 -9.06 0.84 -19.79
C ALA A 145 -9.21 1.25 -21.27
N LEU A 146 -8.09 1.59 -21.94
CA LEU A 146 -8.10 1.91 -23.37
C LEU A 146 -8.56 0.72 -24.23
N PHE A 147 -8.27 -0.50 -23.77
CA PHE A 147 -8.70 -1.75 -24.42
C PHE A 147 -10.11 -2.18 -23.97
N GLU A 148 -10.75 -1.45 -23.05
CA GLU A 148 -12.04 -1.80 -22.43
C GLU A 148 -12.03 -3.22 -21.85
N LEU A 149 -10.94 -3.58 -21.16
CA LEU A 149 -10.74 -4.87 -20.51
C LEU A 149 -10.77 -4.68 -19.00
N GLU A 150 -11.65 -5.41 -18.31
CA GLU A 150 -11.82 -5.39 -16.86
C GLU A 150 -11.64 -6.78 -16.25
N GLY A 151 -11.29 -6.83 -14.96
CA GLY A 151 -11.16 -8.07 -14.19
C GLY A 151 -9.90 -8.88 -14.50
N ALA A 152 -9.99 -10.20 -14.38
CA ALA A 152 -8.88 -11.13 -14.62
C ALA A 152 -8.62 -11.30 -16.12
N VAL A 153 -7.68 -10.53 -16.64
CA VAL A 153 -7.33 -10.51 -18.08
C VAL A 153 -6.12 -11.40 -18.34
N ASN A 154 -6.15 -12.18 -19.40
CA ASN A 154 -5.01 -12.96 -19.90
C ASN A 154 -4.47 -12.40 -21.23
N TYR A 155 -3.24 -12.79 -21.56
CA TYR A 155 -2.56 -12.27 -22.74
C TYR A 155 -3.27 -12.63 -24.09
N PRO A 156 -3.87 -13.81 -24.28
CA PRO A 156 -4.68 -14.10 -25.45
C PRO A 156 -5.87 -13.14 -25.65
N ALA A 157 -6.57 -12.77 -24.57
CA ALA A 157 -7.67 -11.81 -24.61
C ALA A 157 -7.19 -10.41 -25.03
N ILE A 158 -6.04 -9.98 -24.50
CA ILE A 158 -5.40 -8.71 -24.89
C ILE A 158 -5.08 -8.70 -26.39
N LYS A 159 -4.46 -9.76 -26.91
CA LYS A 159 -4.15 -9.88 -28.35
C LYS A 159 -5.38 -9.87 -29.24
N LEU A 160 -6.46 -10.51 -28.81
CA LEU A 160 -7.71 -10.52 -29.54
C LEU A 160 -8.30 -9.11 -29.63
N ARG A 161 -8.37 -8.43 -28.48
CA ARG A 161 -8.89 -7.06 -28.40
C ARG A 161 -8.05 -6.06 -29.19
N TYR A 162 -6.73 -6.19 -29.13
CA TYR A 162 -5.80 -5.39 -29.92
C TYR A 162 -6.11 -5.49 -31.44
N ARG A 163 -6.27 -6.71 -31.98
CA ARG A 163 -6.59 -6.90 -33.41
C ARG A 163 -7.92 -6.25 -33.80
N GLN A 164 -8.92 -6.33 -32.92
CA GLN A 164 -10.22 -5.67 -33.15
C GLN A 164 -10.06 -4.14 -33.20
N LEU A 165 -9.37 -3.55 -32.22
CA LEU A 165 -9.14 -2.11 -32.16
C LEU A 165 -8.32 -1.59 -33.33
N VAL A 166 -7.26 -2.29 -33.72
CA VAL A 166 -6.47 -1.96 -34.93
C VAL A 166 -7.33 -1.99 -36.17
N SER A 167 -8.16 -3.04 -36.35
CA SER A 167 -9.08 -3.16 -37.51
C SER A 167 -10.11 -2.03 -37.56
N GLN A 168 -10.64 -1.61 -36.41
CA GLN A 168 -11.64 -0.54 -36.31
C GLN A 168 -11.06 0.85 -36.55
N HIS A 169 -9.81 1.08 -36.11
CA HIS A 169 -9.17 2.41 -36.12
C HIS A 169 -8.07 2.54 -37.19
N HIS A 170 -8.01 1.60 -38.15
CA HIS A 170 -7.00 1.67 -39.21
C HIS A 170 -7.25 2.87 -40.13
N PRO A 171 -6.21 3.67 -40.48
CA PRO A 171 -6.35 4.84 -41.34
C PRO A 171 -7.03 4.51 -42.69
N ASP A 172 -6.68 3.38 -43.30
CA ASP A 172 -7.25 2.95 -44.59
C ASP A 172 -8.77 2.63 -44.53
N ARG A 173 -9.31 2.53 -43.30
CA ARG A 173 -10.74 2.29 -43.04
C ARG A 173 -11.45 3.50 -42.44
N GLY A 174 -10.83 4.68 -42.55
CA GLY A 174 -11.37 5.91 -42.01
C GLY A 174 -11.07 6.17 -40.53
N GLY A 175 -10.17 5.39 -39.94
CA GLY A 175 -9.73 5.58 -38.54
C GLY A 175 -8.70 6.69 -38.41
N SER A 176 -8.41 7.06 -37.13
CA SER A 176 -7.44 8.10 -36.79
C SER A 176 -6.06 7.53 -36.51
N THR A 177 -5.02 8.07 -37.16
CA THR A 177 -3.61 7.72 -36.90
C THR A 177 -3.24 7.94 -35.45
N ALA A 178 -3.69 9.01 -34.82
CA ALA A 178 -3.41 9.31 -33.41
C ALA A 178 -4.04 8.23 -32.48
N ARG A 179 -5.25 7.76 -32.79
CA ARG A 179 -5.90 6.70 -32.02
C ARG A 179 -5.16 5.36 -32.18
N LEU A 180 -4.72 5.05 -33.40
CA LEU A 180 -3.94 3.84 -33.67
C LEU A 180 -2.59 3.85 -32.93
N GLN A 181 -1.91 5.00 -32.89
CA GLN A 181 -0.68 5.16 -32.11
C GLN A 181 -0.91 4.92 -30.60
N SER A 182 -2.01 5.44 -30.04
CA SER A 182 -2.37 5.19 -28.64
C SER A 182 -2.65 3.70 -28.37
N ILE A 183 -3.34 3.02 -29.28
CA ILE A 183 -3.60 1.57 -29.20
C ILE A 183 -2.29 0.78 -29.23
N ASN A 184 -1.37 1.12 -30.12
CA ASN A 184 -0.06 0.46 -30.21
C ASN A 184 0.77 0.66 -28.93
N LYS A 185 0.84 1.88 -28.40
CA LYS A 185 1.53 2.18 -27.15
C LYS A 185 0.94 1.40 -25.97
N ALA A 186 -0.38 1.33 -25.86
CA ALA A 186 -1.05 0.54 -24.84
C ALA A 186 -0.74 -0.96 -24.98
N MET A 187 -0.67 -1.50 -26.20
CA MET A 187 -0.29 -2.89 -26.43
C MET A 187 1.15 -3.18 -25.98
N GLU A 188 2.10 -2.27 -26.23
CA GLU A 188 3.49 -2.40 -25.77
C GLU A 188 3.57 -2.44 -24.23
N ILE A 189 2.80 -1.60 -23.54
CA ILE A 189 2.68 -1.61 -22.10
C ILE A 189 2.15 -2.96 -21.63
N LEU A 190 0.99 -3.40 -22.11
CA LEU A 190 0.37 -4.66 -21.71
C LEU A 190 1.25 -5.88 -22.03
N GLN A 191 1.98 -5.85 -23.12
CA GLN A 191 2.93 -6.91 -23.47
C GLN A 191 4.03 -7.08 -22.40
N ARG A 192 4.58 -6.00 -21.85
CA ARG A 192 5.59 -6.04 -20.77
C ARG A 192 5.09 -6.75 -19.51
N TYR A 193 3.78 -6.64 -19.21
CA TYR A 193 3.19 -7.21 -17.98
C TYR A 193 2.60 -8.61 -18.15
N TYR A 194 2.15 -8.97 -19.33
CA TYR A 194 1.39 -10.20 -19.55
C TYR A 194 2.10 -11.23 -20.45
N SER A 195 3.23 -10.89 -21.10
CA SER A 195 3.98 -11.81 -21.96
C SER A 195 5.13 -12.53 -21.26
N ARG A 196 5.36 -12.29 -19.95
CA ARG A 196 6.32 -13.08 -19.19
C ARG A 196 5.68 -14.41 -18.82
N PRO A 197 6.36 -15.55 -19.06
CA PRO A 197 5.93 -16.87 -18.64
C PRO A 197 5.91 -17.00 -17.12
#